data_af59253d8fe71c480d13a8c1a41fb430
#
_entry.id   af59253d8fe71c480d13a8c1a41fb430
#
_cell.length_a   1.000
_cell.length_b   1.000
_cell.length_c   1.000
_cell.angle_alpha   90.00
_cell.angle_beta   90.00
_cell.angle_gamma   90.00
#
_symmetry.space_group_name_H-M   'P 1'
#
loop_
_entity.id
_entity.type
_entity.pdbx_description
1 polymer ?
#
loop_
_entity_poly.entity_id
_entity_poly.type
_entity_poly.pdbx_seq_one_letter_code
_entity_poly.pdbx_strand_id
1 'polypeptide(L)'
;KNAVLCDNQYREMVTARAYELTGLSNPNSPVQIKGWLVEHGVKAEKLDKKTVKGLLAETDGEVLEVLKLRLLMAKTSVKKYEAIERSVCSDGRVHGLLQFYGANRTGRWAGRLVQVQNLPQNHIPDLDLARSLVKEQRFEDSGFAL
;
A
#
# COMPACT_ATOMS: atom_id res chain seq x y z
N LYS A 1 7.77 3.94 13.65
CA LYS A 1 9.03 3.32 13.15
C LYS A 1 8.81 1.87 12.76
N ASN A 2 8.45 0.97 13.68
CA ASN A 2 8.33 -0.46 13.39
C ASN A 2 7.36 -0.78 12.25
N ALA A 3 6.20 -0.11 12.18
CA ALA A 3 5.25 -0.30 11.09
C ALA A 3 5.82 0.06 9.71
N VAL A 4 6.66 1.10 9.64
CA VAL A 4 7.36 1.48 8.40
C VAL A 4 8.42 0.44 8.03
N LEU A 5 9.16 -0.07 9.01
CA LEU A 5 10.15 -1.14 8.79
C LEU A 5 9.49 -2.41 8.28
N CYS A 6 8.42 -2.86 8.92
CA CYS A 6 7.65 -4.04 8.48
C CYS A 6 7.12 -3.89 7.05
N ASP A 7 6.56 -2.71 6.71
CA ASP A 7 6.07 -2.48 5.34
C ASP A 7 7.20 -2.47 4.31
N ASN A 8 8.33 -1.86 4.62
CA ASN A 8 9.47 -1.83 3.71
C ASN A 8 9.99 -3.25 3.44
N GLN A 9 10.19 -4.06 4.46
CA GLN A 9 10.61 -5.46 4.34
C GLN A 9 9.59 -6.27 3.52
N TYR A 10 8.30 -6.11 3.81
CA TYR A 10 7.23 -6.77 3.06
C TYR A 10 7.22 -6.34 1.59
N ARG A 11 7.43 -5.06 1.30
CA ARG A 11 7.52 -4.55 -0.09
C ARG A 11 8.72 -5.10 -0.83
N GLU A 12 9.87 -5.20 -0.17
CA GLU A 12 11.07 -5.80 -0.75
C GLU A 12 10.80 -7.27 -1.13
N MET A 13 10.19 -8.05 -0.24
CA MET A 13 9.81 -9.44 -0.49
C MET A 13 8.82 -9.54 -1.67
N VAL A 14 7.77 -8.73 -1.68
CA VAL A 14 6.76 -8.72 -2.77
C VAL A 14 7.39 -8.31 -4.10
N THR A 15 8.31 -7.33 -4.09
CA THR A 15 9.00 -6.87 -5.29
C THR A 15 9.97 -7.93 -5.81
N ALA A 16 10.72 -8.59 -4.93
CA ALA A 16 11.62 -9.68 -5.29
C ALA A 16 10.84 -10.84 -5.93
N ARG A 17 9.71 -11.22 -5.33
CA ARG A 17 8.85 -12.26 -5.90
C ARG A 17 8.29 -11.88 -7.27
N ALA A 18 7.86 -10.62 -7.45
CA ALA A 18 7.40 -10.14 -8.74
C ALA A 18 8.52 -10.12 -9.80
N TYR A 19 9.76 -9.81 -9.38
CA TYR A 19 10.95 -9.89 -10.24
C TYR A 19 11.24 -11.33 -10.68
N GLU A 20 11.22 -12.29 -9.75
CA GLU A 20 11.44 -13.71 -10.05
C GLU A 20 10.45 -14.24 -11.09
N LEU A 21 9.16 -13.91 -10.95
CA LEU A 21 8.12 -14.36 -11.85
C LEU A 21 8.16 -13.68 -13.21
N THR A 22 8.44 -12.39 -13.26
CA THR A 22 8.31 -11.62 -14.51
C THR A 22 9.64 -11.41 -15.24
N GLY A 23 10.78 -11.50 -14.55
CA GLY A 23 12.09 -11.12 -15.09
C GLY A 23 12.23 -9.63 -15.44
N LEU A 24 11.25 -8.79 -15.07
CA LEU A 24 11.22 -7.38 -15.42
C LEU A 24 12.17 -6.57 -14.52
N SER A 25 12.94 -5.67 -15.13
CA SER A 25 13.84 -4.79 -14.36
C SER A 25 13.12 -3.90 -13.36
N ASN A 26 11.86 -3.56 -13.60
CA ASN A 26 11.00 -2.83 -12.69
C ASN A 26 9.57 -3.39 -12.73
N PRO A 27 9.23 -4.38 -11.88
CA PRO A 27 7.89 -4.95 -11.82
C PRO A 27 6.81 -3.96 -11.36
N ASN A 28 7.20 -2.77 -10.89
CA ASN A 28 6.24 -1.71 -10.53
C ASN A 28 5.93 -0.76 -11.71
N SER A 29 6.65 -0.85 -12.82
CA SER A 29 6.41 -0.04 -14.01
C SER A 29 5.15 -0.49 -14.75
N PRO A 30 4.15 0.40 -14.93
CA PRO A 30 2.94 0.04 -15.70
C PRO A 30 3.24 -0.36 -17.15
N VAL A 31 4.29 0.21 -17.75
CA VAL A 31 4.68 -0.06 -19.13
C VAL A 31 5.24 -1.48 -19.26
N GLN A 32 6.18 -1.85 -18.39
CA GLN A 32 6.79 -3.17 -18.39
C GLN A 32 5.79 -4.27 -18.09
N ILE A 33 4.95 -4.09 -17.06
CA ILE A 33 3.89 -5.04 -16.71
C ILE A 33 2.88 -5.23 -17.85
N LYS A 34 2.50 -4.15 -18.55
CA LYS A 34 1.60 -4.28 -19.70
C LYS A 34 2.23 -5.10 -20.83
N GLY A 35 3.50 -4.87 -21.14
CA GLY A 35 4.23 -5.65 -22.12
C GLY A 35 4.21 -7.14 -21.76
N TRP A 36 4.59 -7.45 -20.52
CA TRP A 36 4.60 -8.81 -19.99
C TRP A 36 3.22 -9.49 -20.04
N LEU A 37 2.14 -8.77 -19.65
CA LEU A 37 0.78 -9.28 -19.73
C LEU A 37 0.35 -9.60 -21.16
N VAL A 38 0.71 -8.76 -22.12
CA VAL A 38 0.41 -9.00 -23.55
C VAL A 38 1.12 -10.26 -24.05
N GLU A 39 2.38 -10.50 -23.67
CA GLU A 39 3.14 -11.72 -23.98
C GLU A 39 2.46 -12.97 -23.40
N HIS A 40 1.74 -12.84 -22.28
CA HIS A 40 0.96 -13.91 -21.65
C HIS A 40 -0.52 -13.93 -22.07
N GLY A 41 -0.86 -13.25 -23.18
CA GLY A 41 -2.21 -13.28 -23.78
C GLY A 41 -3.24 -12.38 -23.11
N VAL A 42 -2.85 -11.57 -22.12
CA VAL A 42 -3.75 -10.66 -21.38
C VAL A 42 -3.58 -9.22 -21.86
N LYS A 43 -4.63 -8.67 -22.47
CA LYS A 43 -4.65 -7.26 -22.90
C LYS A 43 -5.24 -6.37 -21.79
N ALA A 44 -4.45 -5.43 -21.28
CA ALA A 44 -4.90 -4.44 -20.30
C ALA A 44 -4.58 -3.02 -20.78
N GLU A 45 -5.58 -2.23 -21.10
CA GLU A 45 -5.40 -0.83 -21.48
C GLU A 45 -4.91 0.00 -20.28
N LYS A 46 -5.45 -0.29 -19.09
CA LYS A 46 -5.11 0.37 -17.83
C LYS A 46 -4.80 -0.66 -16.76
N LEU A 47 -3.94 -0.29 -15.82
CA LEU A 47 -3.60 -1.09 -14.64
C LEU A 47 -4.04 -0.38 -13.35
N ASP A 48 -5.25 0.22 -13.38
CA ASP A 48 -5.87 0.74 -12.19
C ASP A 48 -6.43 -0.41 -11.31
N LYS A 49 -6.73 -0.08 -10.05
CA LYS A 49 -7.19 -1.08 -9.07
C LYS A 49 -8.48 -1.80 -9.52
N LYS A 50 -9.37 -1.12 -10.28
CA LYS A 50 -10.63 -1.69 -10.75
C LYS A 50 -10.38 -2.69 -11.88
N THR A 51 -9.59 -2.30 -12.87
CA THR A 51 -9.21 -3.15 -14.01
C THR A 51 -8.45 -4.39 -13.55
N VAL A 52 -7.45 -4.21 -12.68
CA VAL A 52 -6.68 -5.35 -12.14
C VAL A 52 -7.58 -6.31 -11.36
N LYS A 53 -8.54 -5.81 -10.56
CA LYS A 53 -9.51 -6.68 -9.87
C LYS A 53 -10.42 -7.46 -10.83
N GLY A 54 -10.80 -6.88 -11.96
CA GLY A 54 -11.54 -7.58 -13.02
C GLY A 54 -10.70 -8.71 -13.61
N LEU A 55 -9.46 -8.42 -13.98
CA LEU A 55 -8.54 -9.41 -14.56
C LEU A 55 -8.25 -10.57 -13.60
N LEU A 56 -8.23 -10.34 -12.27
CA LEU A 56 -8.04 -11.43 -11.29
C LEU A 56 -9.13 -12.51 -11.36
N ALA A 57 -10.32 -12.18 -11.84
CA ALA A 57 -11.41 -13.15 -12.00
C ALA A 57 -11.32 -13.95 -13.31
N GLU A 58 -10.55 -13.45 -14.26
CA GLU A 58 -10.43 -13.99 -15.62
C GLU A 58 -9.09 -14.67 -15.88
N THR A 59 -8.13 -14.55 -14.94
CA THR A 59 -6.78 -15.08 -15.08
C THR A 59 -6.46 -16.09 -14.00
N ASP A 60 -5.54 -17.01 -14.31
CA ASP A 60 -5.05 -18.03 -13.40
C ASP A 60 -3.50 -18.12 -13.43
N GLY A 61 -2.97 -19.07 -12.68
CA GLY A 61 -1.54 -19.38 -12.67
C GLY A 61 -0.65 -18.19 -12.34
N GLU A 62 0.41 -18.04 -13.10
CA GLU A 62 1.46 -17.04 -12.90
C GLU A 62 0.94 -15.60 -13.09
N VAL A 63 0.07 -15.39 -14.08
CA VAL A 63 -0.53 -14.08 -14.36
C VAL A 63 -1.37 -13.60 -13.17
N LEU A 64 -2.16 -14.49 -12.56
CA LEU A 64 -2.93 -14.20 -11.37
C LEU A 64 -2.04 -13.79 -10.21
N GLU A 65 -0.91 -14.49 -10.00
CA GLU A 65 0.04 -14.18 -8.92
C GLU A 65 0.67 -12.81 -9.15
N VAL A 66 1.14 -12.50 -10.34
CA VAL A 66 1.73 -11.20 -10.70
C VAL A 66 0.72 -10.06 -10.51
N LEU A 67 -0.53 -10.24 -10.89
CA LEU A 67 -1.58 -9.23 -10.68
C LEU A 67 -1.88 -9.01 -9.19
N LYS A 68 -1.88 -10.07 -8.37
CA LYS A 68 -1.99 -9.95 -6.90
C LYS A 68 -0.81 -9.17 -6.31
N LEU A 69 0.42 -9.51 -6.68
CA LEU A 69 1.62 -8.80 -6.25
C LEU A 69 1.56 -7.32 -6.67
N ARG A 70 1.08 -7.03 -7.87
CA ARG A 70 0.88 -5.65 -8.35
C ARG A 70 -0.08 -4.85 -7.46
N LEU A 71 -1.19 -5.46 -7.02
CA LEU A 71 -2.11 -4.80 -6.08
C LEU A 71 -1.46 -4.54 -4.71
N LEU A 72 -0.63 -5.47 -4.22
CA LEU A 72 0.09 -5.30 -2.96
C LEU A 72 1.12 -4.17 -3.06
N MET A 73 1.91 -4.11 -4.12
CA MET A 73 2.87 -3.02 -4.37
C MET A 73 2.20 -1.64 -4.51
N ALA A 74 0.97 -1.60 -5.03
CA ALA A 74 0.21 -0.36 -5.21
C ALA A 74 -0.42 0.18 -3.91
N LYS A 75 -0.36 -0.55 -2.79
CA LYS A 75 -0.88 -0.05 -1.50
C LYS A 75 -0.08 1.18 -1.05
N THR A 76 -0.77 2.27 -0.77
CA THR A 76 -0.16 3.56 -0.36
C THR A 76 -0.45 3.93 1.09
N SER A 77 -1.17 3.08 1.83
CA SER A 77 -1.59 3.36 3.21
C SER A 77 -0.43 3.65 4.16
N VAL A 78 0.72 3.04 3.92
CA VAL A 78 1.93 3.20 4.75
C VAL A 78 2.58 4.58 4.60
N LYS A 79 2.38 5.29 3.49
CA LYS A 79 2.86 6.68 3.34
C LYS A 79 2.35 7.60 4.45
N LYS A 80 1.23 7.27 5.08
CA LYS A 80 0.71 8.02 6.23
C LYS A 80 1.56 7.82 7.48
N TYR A 81 2.13 6.64 7.69
CA TYR A 81 3.05 6.40 8.81
C TYR A 81 4.36 7.17 8.65
N GLU A 82 4.88 7.22 7.42
CA GLU A 82 6.05 8.08 7.11
C GLU A 82 5.72 9.57 7.33
N ALA A 83 4.54 10.01 6.91
CA ALA A 83 4.08 11.37 7.13
C ALA A 83 3.95 11.69 8.63
N ILE A 84 3.45 10.75 9.43
CA ILE A 84 3.41 10.88 10.90
C ILE A 84 4.83 11.00 11.44
N GLU A 85 5.74 10.10 11.06
CA GLU A 85 7.12 10.07 11.57
C GLU A 85 7.86 11.38 11.27
N ARG A 86 7.69 11.93 10.07
CA ARG A 86 8.29 13.23 9.68
C ARG A 86 7.65 14.42 10.37
N SER A 87 6.43 14.29 10.87
CA SER A 87 5.66 15.37 11.47
C SER A 87 5.71 15.38 13.00
N VAL A 88 6.32 14.34 13.62
CA VAL A 88 6.45 14.27 15.08
C VAL A 88 7.39 15.35 15.57
N CYS A 89 6.90 16.15 16.52
CA CYS A 89 7.69 17.19 17.19
C CYS A 89 8.52 16.61 18.34
N SER A 90 9.35 17.44 18.96
CA SER A 90 10.24 17.05 20.07
C SER A 90 9.49 16.52 21.31
N ASP A 91 8.22 16.89 21.47
CA ASP A 91 7.33 16.43 22.53
C ASP A 91 6.66 15.07 22.24
N GLY A 92 7.02 14.42 21.11
CA GLY A 92 6.44 13.16 20.68
C GLY A 92 5.04 13.25 20.08
N ARG A 93 4.53 14.46 19.81
CA ARG A 93 3.21 14.73 19.26
C ARG A 93 3.28 15.30 17.85
N VAL A 94 2.18 15.26 17.14
CA VAL A 94 2.02 15.95 15.85
C VAL A 94 1.04 17.09 16.02
N HIS A 95 1.49 18.31 15.70
CA HIS A 95 0.72 19.54 15.81
C HIS A 95 0.23 20.02 14.44
N GLY A 96 -0.78 20.90 14.41
CA GLY A 96 -1.25 21.52 13.17
C GLY A 96 -1.96 20.58 12.20
N LEU A 97 -2.55 19.49 12.67
CA LEU A 97 -3.26 18.50 11.85
C LEU A 97 -4.56 19.03 11.24
N LEU A 98 -5.13 20.10 11.77
CA LEU A 98 -6.38 20.68 11.31
C LEU A 98 -6.22 22.17 11.04
N GLN A 99 -6.80 22.62 9.95
CA GLN A 99 -6.89 24.04 9.59
C GLN A 99 -8.33 24.48 9.64
N PHE A 100 -8.58 25.53 10.43
CA PHE A 100 -9.89 26.20 10.42
C PHE A 100 -10.14 26.84 9.05
N TYR A 101 -11.37 26.68 8.56
CA TYR A 101 -11.79 27.20 7.25
C TYR A 101 -10.88 26.78 6.07
N GLY A 102 -10.19 25.66 6.20
CA GLY A 102 -9.21 25.19 5.20
C GLY A 102 -9.82 24.74 3.88
N ALA A 103 -11.11 24.38 3.87
CA ALA A 103 -11.88 24.08 2.67
C ALA A 103 -12.66 25.32 2.22
N ASN A 104 -12.01 26.22 1.48
CA ASN A 104 -12.52 27.56 1.11
C ASN A 104 -13.94 27.57 0.52
N ARG A 105 -14.32 26.54 -0.26
CA ARG A 105 -15.65 26.45 -0.88
C ARG A 105 -16.78 26.14 0.09
N THR A 106 -16.50 25.49 1.19
CA THR A 106 -17.51 24.97 2.13
C THR A 106 -17.34 25.49 3.55
N GLY A 107 -16.29 26.23 3.85
CA GLY A 107 -15.98 26.73 5.19
C GLY A 107 -15.64 25.64 6.23
N ARG A 108 -15.41 24.40 5.79
CA ARG A 108 -15.13 23.28 6.70
C ARG A 108 -13.66 23.26 7.15
N TRP A 109 -13.44 22.61 8.26
CA TRP A 109 -12.09 22.24 8.67
C TRP A 109 -11.42 21.37 7.62
N ALA A 110 -10.18 21.62 7.29
CA ALA A 110 -9.36 20.80 6.41
C ALA A 110 -8.27 20.09 7.20
N GLY A 111 -8.06 18.82 6.89
CA GLY A 111 -6.93 18.05 7.41
C GLY A 111 -5.63 18.47 6.73
N ARG A 112 -4.58 18.58 7.52
CA ARG A 112 -3.22 18.84 7.07
C ARG A 112 -2.30 17.68 7.44
N LEU A 113 -1.12 17.67 6.84
CA LEU A 113 -0.08 16.66 7.09
C LEU A 113 -0.60 15.24 6.88
N VAL A 114 -0.98 14.58 7.96
CA VAL A 114 -1.43 13.17 7.95
C VAL A 114 -2.86 13.00 7.42
N GLN A 115 -3.69 14.05 7.44
CA GLN A 115 -5.11 13.99 7.08
C GLN A 115 -5.85 12.86 7.81
N VAL A 116 -5.87 12.93 9.13
CA VAL A 116 -6.42 11.88 10.02
C VAL A 116 -7.86 11.48 9.69
N GLN A 117 -8.66 12.41 9.15
CA GLN A 117 -10.05 12.14 8.74
C GLN A 117 -10.15 11.14 7.56
N ASN A 118 -9.06 10.91 6.84
CA ASN A 118 -8.98 9.99 5.71
C ASN A 118 -8.27 8.67 6.07
N LEU A 119 -8.08 8.39 7.36
CA LEU A 119 -7.59 7.08 7.78
C LEU A 119 -8.67 6.02 7.50
N PRO A 120 -8.28 4.87 6.94
CA PRO A 120 -9.23 3.79 6.71
C PRO A 120 -9.79 3.28 8.03
N GLN A 121 -11.03 2.82 8.01
CA GLN A 121 -11.62 2.11 9.13
C GLN A 121 -10.87 0.78 9.34
N ASN A 122 -10.67 0.42 10.60
CA ASN A 122 -10.04 -0.85 10.93
C ASN A 122 -11.05 -2.01 10.78
N HIS A 123 -10.64 -3.03 10.03
CA HIS A 123 -11.41 -4.27 9.82
C HIS A 123 -10.61 -5.52 10.24
N ILE A 124 -9.51 -5.33 10.97
CA ILE A 124 -8.64 -6.44 11.40
C ILE A 124 -9.35 -7.17 12.55
N PRO A 125 -9.58 -8.50 12.43
CA PRO A 125 -10.29 -9.27 13.44
C PRO A 125 -9.59 -9.27 14.80
N ASP A 126 -8.27 -9.42 14.79
CA ASP A 126 -7.42 -9.39 15.99
C ASP A 126 -6.40 -8.26 15.90
N LEU A 127 -6.81 -7.11 16.44
CA LEU A 127 -5.97 -5.90 16.43
C LEU A 127 -4.78 -6.00 17.39
N ASP A 128 -4.92 -6.72 18.49
CA ASP A 128 -3.85 -6.83 19.49
C ASP A 128 -2.75 -7.77 19.00
N LEU A 129 -3.11 -8.87 18.34
CA LEU A 129 -2.15 -9.72 17.64
C LEU A 129 -1.41 -8.92 16.56
N ALA A 130 -2.12 -8.18 15.70
CA ALA A 130 -1.50 -7.37 14.66
C ALA A 130 -0.51 -6.33 15.23
N ARG A 131 -0.86 -5.71 16.36
CA ARG A 131 0.02 -4.75 17.06
C ARG A 131 1.25 -5.43 17.66
N SER A 132 1.13 -6.62 18.22
CA SER A 132 2.27 -7.37 18.78
C SER A 132 3.25 -7.76 17.68
N LEU A 133 2.76 -8.31 16.56
CA LEU A 133 3.58 -8.66 15.40
C LEU A 133 4.38 -7.47 14.85
N VAL A 134 3.73 -6.31 14.73
CA VAL A 134 4.41 -5.07 14.30
C VAL A 134 5.45 -4.60 15.34
N LYS A 135 5.17 -4.72 16.64
CA LYS A 135 6.13 -4.37 17.70
C LYS A 135 7.36 -5.27 17.69
N GLU A 136 7.16 -6.54 17.44
CA GLU A 136 8.19 -7.58 17.37
C GLU A 136 8.92 -7.61 16.02
N GLN A 137 8.50 -6.77 15.06
CA GLN A 137 9.06 -6.69 13.69
C GLN A 137 8.93 -8.02 12.92
N ARG A 138 7.91 -8.80 13.21
CA ARG A 138 7.60 -10.05 12.50
C ARG A 138 6.79 -9.75 11.24
N PHE A 139 7.45 -9.20 10.21
CA PHE A 139 6.77 -8.70 9.00
C PHE A 139 6.13 -9.81 8.15
N GLU A 140 6.71 -11.02 8.14
CA GLU A 140 6.17 -12.17 7.42
C GLU A 140 4.80 -12.56 7.97
N ASP A 141 4.69 -12.65 9.29
CA ASP A 141 3.44 -12.97 9.97
C ASP A 141 2.43 -11.81 9.93
N SER A 142 2.91 -10.56 9.94
CA SER A 142 2.04 -9.38 9.85
C SER A 142 1.34 -9.25 8.50
N GLY A 143 1.93 -9.75 7.41
CA GLY A 143 1.33 -9.76 6.08
C GLY A 143 0.04 -10.57 6.00
N PHE A 144 -0.16 -11.55 6.86
CA PHE A 144 -1.39 -12.34 6.98
C PHE A 144 -2.42 -11.71 7.92
N ALA A 145 -2.00 -10.81 8.81
CA ALA A 145 -2.85 -10.18 9.81
C ALA A 145 -3.39 -8.80 9.39
N LEU A 146 -2.81 -8.19 8.36
CA LEU A 146 -3.12 -6.86 7.81
C LEU A 146 -3.75 -6.95 6.43
#